data_3bb613c3ab26ff0f48eeb426cc4604dd
#
_entry.id   3bb613c3ab26ff0f48eeb426cc4604dd
#
_cell.length_a   1.000
_cell.length_b   1.000
_cell.length_c   1.000
_cell.angle_alpha   90.00
_cell.angle_beta   90.00
_cell.angle_gamma   90.00
#
_symmetry.space_group_name_H-M   'P 1'
#
loop_
_entity.id
_entity.type
_entity.pdbx_description
1 polymer ?
#
loop_
_entity_poly.entity_id
_entity_poly.type
_entity_poly.pdbx_seq_one_letter_code
_entity_poly.pdbx_strand_id
1 'polypeptide(L)'
;LAMMKKMSDEKIRMQQEQSMMQQTTRRRMRYTYRDQTREIDDNPSYPTSALRMQSPAAPPSFFRVFGQPSRDRLGEFRDSSASMRQSLMLLNGKNVHEASRVGTLEPLHKMLTAKSPNIDKAIEYAYLAALTRKPTEEEHLEALTIVHTADNLVDGMADLRWVLFNTHEFRFL
;
A
#
# COMPACT_ATOMS: atom_id res chain seq x y z
N LEU A 1 26.91 -21.01 45.90
CA LEU A 1 27.42 -21.03 44.51
C LEU A 1 26.30 -21.33 43.50
N ALA A 2 25.46 -22.35 43.71
CA ALA A 2 24.37 -22.71 42.78
C ALA A 2 23.28 -21.64 42.63
N MET A 3 22.96 -20.94 43.71
CA MET A 3 21.96 -19.87 43.74
C MET A 3 22.42 -18.60 43.01
N MET A 4 23.71 -18.26 43.12
CA MET A 4 24.32 -17.14 42.38
C MET A 4 24.37 -17.40 40.89
N LYS A 5 24.63 -18.63 40.48
CA LYS A 5 24.63 -19.04 39.08
C LYS A 5 23.25 -18.93 38.46
N LYS A 6 22.20 -19.39 39.15
CA LYS A 6 20.80 -19.24 38.70
C LYS A 6 20.39 -17.76 38.53
N MET A 7 20.74 -16.89 39.43
CA MET A 7 20.45 -15.44 39.34
C MET A 7 21.19 -14.77 38.18
N SER A 8 22.42 -15.21 37.88
CA SER A 8 23.20 -14.72 36.76
C SER A 8 22.58 -15.13 35.44
N ASP A 9 22.18 -16.41 35.32
CA ASP A 9 21.57 -16.97 34.10
C ASP A 9 20.20 -16.33 33.81
N GLU A 10 19.44 -16.04 34.86
CA GLU A 10 18.14 -15.34 34.77
C GLU A 10 18.29 -13.87 34.34
N LYS A 11 19.32 -13.17 34.83
CA LYS A 11 19.65 -11.82 34.38
C LYS A 11 20.06 -11.78 32.91
N ILE A 12 20.89 -12.70 32.49
CA ILE A 12 21.34 -12.82 31.09
C ILE A 12 20.14 -13.09 30.17
N ARG A 13 19.23 -13.97 30.59
CA ARG A 13 18.01 -14.29 29.85
C ARG A 13 17.08 -13.09 29.69
N MET A 14 16.84 -12.34 30.79
CA MET A 14 16.03 -11.11 30.76
C MET A 14 16.66 -10.02 29.88
N GLN A 15 17.99 -9.91 29.90
CA GLN A 15 18.69 -8.94 29.06
C GLN A 15 18.65 -9.31 27.58
N GLN A 16 18.68 -10.60 27.26
CA GLN A 16 18.50 -11.10 25.89
C GLN A 16 17.07 -10.89 25.40
N GLU A 17 16.06 -11.16 26.22
CA GLU A 17 14.65 -10.91 25.90
C GLU A 17 14.37 -9.41 25.68
N GLN A 18 14.92 -8.53 26.52
CA GLN A 18 14.82 -7.09 26.35
C GLN A 18 15.51 -6.59 25.06
N SER A 19 16.68 -7.12 24.74
CA SER A 19 17.39 -6.75 23.51
C SER A 19 16.66 -7.23 22.26
N MET A 20 16.09 -8.43 22.30
CA MET A 20 15.25 -8.95 21.23
C MET A 20 13.96 -8.12 21.05
N MET A 21 13.32 -7.75 22.15
CA MET A 21 12.13 -6.89 22.13
C MET A 21 12.44 -5.49 21.59
N GLN A 22 13.56 -4.91 21.96
CA GLN A 22 14.02 -3.62 21.41
C GLN A 22 14.36 -3.71 19.93
N GLN A 23 15.01 -4.79 19.48
CA GLN A 23 15.29 -5.01 18.06
C GLN A 23 14.00 -5.19 17.25
N THR A 24 13.02 -5.93 17.78
CA THR A 24 11.72 -6.13 17.14
C THR A 24 10.94 -4.82 17.07
N THR A 25 10.96 -4.01 18.14
CA THR A 25 10.33 -2.70 18.16
C THR A 25 11.00 -1.72 17.20
N ARG A 26 12.35 -1.69 17.15
CA ARG A 26 13.10 -0.89 16.17
C ARG A 26 12.82 -1.32 14.74
N ARG A 27 12.70 -2.63 14.48
CA ARG A 27 12.36 -3.18 13.17
C ARG A 27 10.92 -2.80 12.77
N ARG A 28 9.98 -2.84 13.74
CA ARG A 28 8.58 -2.44 13.52
C ARG A 28 8.45 -0.92 13.29
N MET A 29 9.14 -0.08 14.06
CA MET A 29 9.20 1.36 13.82
C MET A 29 9.83 1.69 12.46
N ARG A 30 10.88 0.98 12.05
CA ARG A 30 11.53 1.17 10.75
C ARG A 30 10.61 0.80 9.59
N TYR A 31 9.77 -0.23 9.76
CA TYR A 31 8.73 -0.59 8.77
C TYR A 31 7.62 0.46 8.71
N THR A 32 7.11 0.91 9.85
CA THR A 32 6.08 1.94 9.92
C THR A 32 6.59 3.27 9.36
N TYR A 33 7.84 3.63 9.63
CA TYR A 33 8.46 4.84 9.09
C TYR A 33 8.69 4.74 7.57
N ARG A 34 9.09 3.58 7.05
CA ARG A 34 9.17 3.32 5.60
C ARG A 34 7.83 3.43 4.91
N ASP A 35 6.78 2.88 5.51
CA ASP A 35 5.41 3.00 4.98
C ASP A 35 4.94 4.45 4.96
N GLN A 36 5.36 5.26 5.92
CA GLN A 36 4.97 6.66 6.05
C GLN A 36 5.73 7.61 5.13
N THR A 37 7.01 7.37 4.90
CA THR A 37 7.87 8.29 4.15
C THR A 37 8.00 7.93 2.69
N ARG A 38 7.47 6.76 2.24
CA ARG A 38 7.77 6.20 0.93
C ARG A 38 9.27 6.21 0.61
N GLU A 39 10.12 6.02 1.59
CA GLU A 39 11.55 5.70 1.38
C GLU A 39 11.69 4.32 0.72
N ILE A 40 11.07 4.19 -0.41
CA ILE A 40 10.86 2.98 -1.19
C ILE A 40 11.95 2.88 -2.25
N ASP A 41 12.81 3.86 -2.30
CA ASP A 41 13.77 4.03 -3.38
C ASP A 41 14.73 2.84 -3.54
N ASP A 42 14.99 2.12 -2.47
CA ASP A 42 15.93 0.98 -2.49
C ASP A 42 15.26 -0.40 -2.40
N ASN A 43 13.93 -0.46 -2.36
CA ASN A 43 13.23 -1.73 -2.28
C ASN A 43 12.66 -2.15 -3.64
N PRO A 44 13.21 -3.18 -4.30
CA PRO A 44 12.76 -3.63 -5.61
C PRO A 44 11.31 -4.16 -5.63
N SER A 45 10.70 -4.34 -4.46
CA SER A 45 9.29 -4.79 -4.33
C SER A 45 8.28 -3.66 -4.50
N TYR A 46 8.69 -2.40 -4.47
CA TYR A 46 7.80 -1.25 -4.58
C TYR A 46 8.06 -0.49 -5.89
N PRO A 47 7.00 0.00 -6.55
CA PRO A 47 7.16 0.85 -7.71
C PRO A 47 7.75 2.20 -7.29
N THR A 48 8.93 2.50 -7.80
CA THR A 48 9.60 3.80 -7.65
C THR A 48 9.43 4.62 -8.92
N SER A 49 10.09 5.77 -9.00
CA SER A 49 10.13 6.51 -10.26
C SER A 49 10.69 5.64 -11.39
N ALA A 50 10.15 5.80 -12.61
CA ALA A 50 10.54 4.99 -13.78
C ALA A 50 12.06 4.99 -14.05
N LEU A 51 12.76 6.06 -13.68
CA LEU A 51 14.21 6.19 -13.82
C LEU A 51 15.02 5.26 -12.91
N ARG A 52 14.45 4.88 -11.77
CA ARG A 52 15.13 4.04 -10.77
C ARG A 52 14.70 2.58 -10.81
N MET A 53 13.70 2.28 -11.63
CA MET A 53 13.21 0.91 -11.74
C MET A 53 14.12 0.06 -12.61
N GLN A 54 14.32 -1.17 -12.17
CA GLN A 54 15.04 -2.16 -12.98
C GLN A 54 14.24 -2.45 -14.26
N SER A 55 14.88 -2.27 -15.40
CA SER A 55 14.28 -2.60 -16.70
C SER A 55 15.16 -3.61 -17.45
N PRO A 56 14.59 -4.75 -17.86
CA PRO A 56 13.26 -5.24 -17.58
C PRO A 56 13.12 -5.71 -16.12
N ALA A 57 11.94 -5.55 -15.54
CA ALA A 57 11.66 -6.07 -14.21
C ALA A 57 11.66 -7.61 -14.21
N ALA A 58 12.14 -8.23 -13.13
CA ALA A 58 12.16 -9.68 -13.00
C ALA A 58 10.73 -10.26 -12.95
N PRO A 59 10.44 -11.41 -13.60
CA PRO A 59 9.18 -12.11 -13.41
C PRO A 59 9.05 -12.62 -11.95
N PRO A 60 7.87 -12.61 -11.34
CA PRO A 60 6.54 -12.22 -11.80
C PRO A 60 6.12 -10.79 -11.41
N SER A 61 6.87 -9.76 -11.82
CA SER A 61 6.57 -8.40 -11.45
C SER A 61 5.28 -7.87 -12.09
N PHE A 62 4.66 -6.89 -11.43
CA PHE A 62 3.49 -6.18 -11.92
C PHE A 62 3.70 -5.65 -13.36
N PHE A 63 4.84 -5.01 -13.61
CA PHE A 63 5.14 -4.42 -14.92
C PHE A 63 5.22 -5.43 -16.05
N ARG A 64 5.79 -6.62 -15.77
CA ARG A 64 5.86 -7.69 -16.76
C ARG A 64 4.48 -8.24 -17.11
N VAL A 65 3.60 -8.36 -16.14
CA VAL A 65 2.22 -8.78 -16.35
C VAL A 65 1.44 -7.75 -17.16
N PHE A 66 1.73 -6.46 -16.96
CA PHE A 66 1.11 -5.36 -17.70
C PHE A 66 1.87 -4.97 -18.97
N GLY A 67 2.59 -5.89 -19.56
CA GLY A 67 3.11 -5.79 -20.93
C GLY A 67 4.48 -5.14 -21.06
N GLN A 68 5.27 -5.02 -19.98
CA GLN A 68 6.66 -4.58 -20.11
C GLN A 68 7.43 -5.56 -21.01
N PRO A 69 8.07 -5.10 -22.10
CA PRO A 69 8.80 -5.96 -23.00
C PRO A 69 9.97 -6.68 -22.30
N SER A 70 10.31 -7.88 -22.75
CA SER A 70 11.51 -8.58 -22.32
C SER A 70 12.73 -8.03 -23.08
N ARG A 71 13.91 -8.10 -22.45
CA ARG A 71 15.15 -7.66 -23.06
C ARG A 71 15.48 -8.35 -24.39
N ASP A 72 14.96 -9.55 -24.58
CA ASP A 72 15.20 -10.39 -25.77
C ASP A 72 14.32 -9.99 -26.96
N ARG A 73 13.30 -9.17 -26.74
CA ARG A 73 12.48 -8.62 -27.81
C ARG A 73 12.92 -7.17 -28.05
N LEU A 74 13.54 -6.96 -29.19
CA LEU A 74 13.84 -5.61 -29.72
C LEU A 74 12.57 -4.80 -30.07
N GLY A 75 11.38 -5.28 -29.66
CA GLY A 75 10.13 -4.58 -29.82
C GLY A 75 9.99 -3.45 -28.82
N GLU A 76 9.86 -2.24 -29.30
CA GLU A 76 9.62 -1.03 -28.52
C GLU A 76 8.17 -0.95 -27.99
N PHE A 77 7.33 -1.92 -28.36
CA PHE A 77 5.90 -1.88 -28.09
C PHE A 77 5.54 -2.72 -26.86
N ARG A 78 4.71 -2.12 -26.01
CA ARG A 78 4.07 -2.80 -24.90
C ARG A 78 3.02 -3.78 -25.42
N ASP A 79 3.00 -4.98 -24.83
CA ASP A 79 1.89 -5.92 -25.07
C ASP A 79 0.63 -5.38 -24.38
N SER A 80 -0.36 -5.00 -25.19
CA SER A 80 -1.65 -4.45 -24.72
C SER A 80 -2.74 -5.50 -24.62
N SER A 81 -2.44 -6.79 -24.86
CA SER A 81 -3.43 -7.85 -24.75
C SER A 81 -3.93 -8.01 -23.31
N ALA A 82 -5.25 -8.03 -23.14
CA ALA A 82 -5.87 -8.24 -21.85
C ALA A 82 -5.68 -9.70 -21.38
N SER A 83 -5.37 -9.90 -20.11
CA SER A 83 -5.21 -11.23 -19.53
C SER A 83 -5.91 -11.36 -18.18
N MET A 84 -6.42 -12.56 -17.88
CA MET A 84 -6.98 -12.90 -16.57
C MET A 84 -5.99 -12.63 -15.44
N ARG A 85 -4.69 -12.82 -15.71
CA ARG A 85 -3.63 -12.57 -14.74
C ARG A 85 -3.53 -11.10 -14.35
N GLN A 86 -3.75 -10.18 -15.28
CA GLN A 86 -3.79 -8.74 -15.00
C GLN A 86 -4.93 -8.41 -14.04
N SER A 87 -6.13 -8.93 -14.30
CA SER A 87 -7.30 -8.73 -13.44
C SER A 87 -7.08 -9.28 -12.03
N LEU A 88 -6.54 -10.49 -11.90
CA LEU A 88 -6.22 -11.08 -10.60
C LEU A 88 -5.14 -10.29 -9.85
N MET A 89 -4.19 -9.73 -10.58
CA MET A 89 -3.12 -8.92 -9.98
C MET A 89 -3.61 -7.55 -9.52
N LEU A 90 -4.62 -6.98 -10.15
CA LEU A 90 -5.30 -5.77 -9.66
C LEU A 90 -6.15 -6.07 -8.43
N LEU A 91 -6.84 -7.20 -8.40
CA LEU A 91 -7.66 -7.58 -7.25
C LEU A 91 -6.82 -7.93 -6.01
N ASN A 92 -5.78 -8.74 -6.17
CA ASN A 92 -5.06 -9.37 -5.05
C ASN A 92 -3.58 -8.95 -4.98
N GLY A 93 -3.12 -8.09 -5.89
CA GLY A 93 -1.71 -7.72 -5.98
C GLY A 93 -1.28 -6.80 -4.84
N LYS A 94 -0.11 -7.09 -4.26
CA LYS A 94 0.48 -6.28 -3.19
C LYS A 94 0.59 -4.80 -3.56
N ASN A 95 0.91 -4.48 -4.81
CA ASN A 95 1.07 -3.10 -5.27
C ASN A 95 -0.24 -2.31 -5.19
N VAL A 96 -1.37 -2.92 -5.52
CA VAL A 96 -2.68 -2.26 -5.45
C VAL A 96 -3.10 -2.10 -3.99
N HIS A 97 -2.89 -3.11 -3.17
CA HIS A 97 -3.11 -3.03 -1.73
C HIS A 97 -2.31 -1.90 -1.08
N GLU A 98 -1.02 -1.80 -1.38
CA GLU A 98 -0.18 -0.72 -0.84
C GLU A 98 -0.59 0.66 -1.41
N ALA A 99 -0.99 0.73 -2.68
CA ALA A 99 -1.47 1.98 -3.29
C ALA A 99 -2.83 2.44 -2.74
N SER A 100 -3.69 1.52 -2.30
CA SER A 100 -4.98 1.87 -1.70
C SER A 100 -4.86 2.39 -0.26
N ARG A 101 -3.80 2.02 0.47
CA ARG A 101 -3.59 2.50 1.85
C ARG A 101 -3.46 4.01 1.91
N VAL A 102 -4.05 4.58 2.95
CA VAL A 102 -3.95 6.02 3.22
C VAL A 102 -2.71 6.28 4.08
N GLY A 103 -1.72 6.92 3.49
CA GLY A 103 -0.48 7.28 4.19
C GLY A 103 -0.68 8.43 5.18
N THR A 104 0.02 8.40 6.32
CA THR A 104 -0.11 9.43 7.38
C THR A 104 0.29 10.83 6.92
N LEU A 105 1.08 10.96 5.88
CA LEU A 105 1.49 12.24 5.29
C LEU A 105 0.53 12.74 4.20
N GLU A 106 -0.39 11.91 3.75
CA GLU A 106 -1.36 12.29 2.72
C GLU A 106 -2.36 13.32 3.26
N PRO A 107 -2.80 14.29 2.42
CA PRO A 107 -3.86 15.22 2.79
C PRO A 107 -5.15 14.49 3.24
N LEU A 108 -5.43 13.36 2.62
CA LEU A 108 -6.58 12.50 2.91
C LEU A 108 -6.57 12.01 4.37
N HIS A 109 -5.41 11.56 4.87
CA HIS A 109 -5.26 11.14 6.26
C HIS A 109 -5.60 12.27 7.24
N LYS A 110 -5.15 13.49 6.95
CA LYS A 110 -5.43 14.66 7.78
C LYS A 110 -6.91 15.02 7.80
N MET A 111 -7.62 14.85 6.67
CA MET A 111 -9.06 15.08 6.58
C MET A 111 -9.85 14.08 7.42
N LEU A 112 -9.39 12.82 7.48
CA LEU A 112 -10.08 11.73 8.19
C LEU A 112 -9.79 11.70 9.69
N THR A 113 -8.59 12.15 10.11
CA THR A 113 -8.16 12.14 11.52
C THR A 113 -8.39 13.47 12.24
N ALA A 114 -8.96 14.46 11.59
CA ALA A 114 -9.32 15.73 12.20
C ALA A 114 -10.39 15.56 13.29
N LYS A 115 -10.47 16.49 14.24
CA LYS A 115 -11.52 16.50 15.29
C LYS A 115 -12.95 16.47 14.72
N SER A 116 -13.13 17.02 13.52
CA SER A 116 -14.37 16.96 12.76
C SER A 116 -14.02 16.47 11.34
N PRO A 117 -14.03 15.16 11.11
CA PRO A 117 -13.66 14.60 9.82
C PRO A 117 -14.68 15.01 8.74
N ASN A 118 -14.18 15.45 7.61
CA ASN A 118 -15.03 15.79 6.46
C ASN A 118 -14.96 14.63 5.45
N ILE A 119 -15.84 13.65 5.65
CA ILE A 119 -15.89 12.42 4.86
C ILE A 119 -16.27 12.71 3.40
N ASP A 120 -17.23 13.62 3.17
CA ASP A 120 -17.70 13.98 1.83
C ASP A 120 -16.55 14.52 0.96
N LYS A 121 -15.76 15.45 1.51
CA LYS A 121 -14.58 15.96 0.83
C LYS A 121 -13.50 14.90 0.65
N ALA A 122 -13.36 13.98 1.60
CA ALA A 122 -12.39 12.90 1.48
C ALA A 122 -12.78 11.93 0.36
N ILE A 123 -14.06 11.60 0.21
CA ILE A 123 -14.58 10.82 -0.91
C ILE A 123 -14.37 11.54 -2.23
N GLU A 124 -14.75 12.82 -2.32
CA GLU A 124 -14.53 13.63 -3.53
C GLU A 124 -13.04 13.64 -3.93
N TYR A 125 -12.15 13.81 -2.95
CA TYR A 125 -10.70 13.76 -3.17
C TYR A 125 -10.23 12.40 -3.69
N ALA A 126 -10.75 11.29 -3.16
CA ALA A 126 -10.41 9.95 -3.61
C ALA A 126 -10.84 9.70 -5.06
N TYR A 127 -12.05 10.13 -5.44
CA TYR A 127 -12.55 10.03 -6.82
C TYR A 127 -11.74 10.91 -7.78
N LEU A 128 -11.45 12.15 -7.42
CA LEU A 128 -10.61 13.03 -8.25
C LEU A 128 -9.20 12.47 -8.44
N ALA A 129 -8.63 11.88 -7.40
CA ALA A 129 -7.29 11.30 -7.48
C ALA A 129 -7.23 10.01 -8.31
N ALA A 130 -8.28 9.19 -8.30
CA ALA A 130 -8.32 7.91 -9.00
C ALA A 130 -8.93 8.03 -10.40
N LEU A 131 -10.05 8.74 -10.54
CA LEU A 131 -10.87 8.78 -11.75
C LEU A 131 -10.93 10.17 -12.40
N THR A 132 -10.24 11.16 -11.85
CA THR A 132 -10.18 12.56 -12.37
C THR A 132 -11.53 13.28 -12.45
N ARG A 133 -12.58 12.72 -11.87
CA ARG A 133 -13.93 13.28 -11.82
C ARG A 133 -14.52 13.22 -10.40
N LYS A 134 -15.59 13.95 -10.16
CA LYS A 134 -16.37 13.82 -8.94
C LYS A 134 -17.29 12.59 -8.99
N PRO A 135 -17.64 12.00 -7.83
CA PRO A 135 -18.64 10.95 -7.77
C PRO A 135 -20.02 11.49 -8.15
N THR A 136 -20.87 10.64 -8.70
CA THR A 136 -22.31 10.90 -8.81
C THR A 136 -22.97 10.80 -7.43
N GLU A 137 -24.24 11.20 -7.31
CA GLU A 137 -24.96 11.09 -6.03
C GLU A 137 -25.08 9.63 -5.56
N GLU A 138 -25.32 8.69 -6.50
CA GLU A 138 -25.41 7.27 -6.20
C GLU A 138 -24.05 6.71 -5.74
N GLU A 139 -22.98 7.00 -6.48
CA GLU A 139 -21.62 6.60 -6.14
C GLU A 139 -21.17 7.18 -4.79
N HIS A 140 -21.60 8.39 -4.49
CA HIS A 140 -21.29 9.03 -3.20
C HIS A 140 -21.95 8.29 -2.02
N LEU A 141 -23.21 7.88 -2.16
CA LEU A 141 -23.92 7.10 -1.14
C LEU A 141 -23.28 5.71 -0.94
N GLU A 142 -22.91 5.04 -2.04
CA GLU A 142 -22.19 3.77 -1.97
C GLU A 142 -20.82 3.94 -1.28
N ALA A 143 -20.08 4.98 -1.64
CA ALA A 143 -18.79 5.29 -1.04
C ALA A 143 -18.91 5.55 0.47
N LEU A 144 -19.93 6.29 0.90
CA LEU A 144 -20.22 6.51 2.33
C LEU A 144 -20.46 5.17 3.04
N THR A 145 -21.22 4.28 2.42
CA THR A 145 -21.50 2.96 2.99
C THR A 145 -20.22 2.14 3.16
N ILE A 146 -19.34 2.12 2.17
CA ILE A 146 -18.05 1.43 2.23
C ILE A 146 -17.19 2.01 3.37
N VAL A 147 -17.04 3.34 3.42
CA VAL A 147 -16.19 4.00 4.42
C VAL A 147 -16.70 3.77 5.84
N HIS A 148 -17.99 3.67 6.05
CA HIS A 148 -18.57 3.43 7.37
C HIS A 148 -18.67 1.95 7.78
N THR A 149 -18.47 1.02 6.87
CA THR A 149 -18.50 -0.42 7.17
C THR A 149 -17.22 -0.88 7.87
N ALA A 150 -16.11 -0.20 7.67
CA ALA A 150 -14.83 -0.53 8.29
C ALA A 150 -14.75 -0.07 9.76
N ASP A 151 -13.81 -0.65 10.50
CA ASP A 151 -13.58 -0.33 11.93
C ASP A 151 -13.17 1.13 12.16
N ASN A 152 -12.54 1.75 11.19
CA ASN A 152 -12.15 3.17 11.24
C ASN A 152 -12.21 3.81 9.84
N LEU A 153 -12.31 5.14 9.81
CA LEU A 153 -12.45 5.91 8.58
C LEU A 153 -11.24 5.81 7.64
N VAL A 154 -10.04 5.59 8.17
CA VAL A 154 -8.80 5.48 7.38
C VAL A 154 -8.78 4.16 6.61
N ASP A 155 -9.16 3.07 7.27
CA ASP A 155 -9.26 1.76 6.62
C ASP A 155 -10.43 1.71 5.63
N GLY A 156 -11.59 2.28 6.00
CA GLY A 156 -12.73 2.40 5.09
C GLY A 156 -12.41 3.21 3.83
N MET A 157 -11.59 4.25 3.96
CA MET A 157 -11.12 5.00 2.80
C MET A 157 -10.09 4.20 1.96
N ALA A 158 -9.30 3.35 2.58
CA ALA A 158 -8.40 2.45 1.86
C ALA A 158 -9.21 1.41 1.06
N ASP A 159 -10.30 0.89 1.63
CA ASP A 159 -11.22 -0.03 0.96
C ASP A 159 -11.90 0.66 -0.23
N LEU A 160 -12.38 1.88 -0.06
CA LEU A 160 -12.94 2.67 -1.16
C LEU A 160 -11.92 2.88 -2.29
N ARG A 161 -10.68 3.25 -1.98
CA ARG A 161 -9.61 3.40 -2.98
C ARG A 161 -9.33 2.09 -3.71
N TRP A 162 -9.35 0.97 -2.98
CA TRP A 162 -9.19 -0.34 -3.59
C TRP A 162 -10.33 -0.66 -4.58
N VAL A 163 -11.58 -0.34 -4.22
CA VAL A 163 -12.73 -0.47 -5.13
C VAL A 163 -12.52 0.37 -6.39
N LEU A 164 -12.16 1.66 -6.23
CA LEU A 164 -11.92 2.57 -7.36
C LEU A 164 -10.85 2.05 -8.32
N PHE A 165 -9.73 1.52 -7.82
CA PHE A 165 -8.67 0.93 -8.65
C PHE A 165 -9.12 -0.34 -9.41
N ASN A 166 -10.19 -0.98 -8.96
CA ASN A 166 -10.75 -2.17 -9.59
C ASN A 166 -11.94 -1.86 -10.50
N THR A 167 -12.36 -0.62 -10.64
CA THR A 167 -13.41 -0.21 -11.59
C THR A 167 -12.94 -0.34 -13.04
N HIS A 168 -13.87 -0.56 -13.95
CA HIS A 168 -13.57 -0.53 -15.39
C HIS A 168 -13.05 0.82 -15.84
N GLU A 169 -13.59 1.89 -15.28
CA GLU A 169 -13.19 3.25 -15.59
C GLU A 169 -11.70 3.47 -15.31
N PHE A 170 -11.20 3.09 -14.14
CA PHE A 170 -9.78 3.19 -13.80
C PHE A 170 -8.86 2.37 -14.72
N ARG A 171 -9.36 1.22 -15.21
CA ARG A 171 -8.56 0.32 -16.05
C ARG A 171 -8.42 0.79 -17.49
N PHE A 172 -9.35 1.62 -17.96
CA PHE A 172 -9.45 2.03 -19.38
C PHE A 172 -9.29 3.56 -19.57
N LEU A 173 -8.94 4.27 -18.52
CA LEU A 173 -8.42 5.62 -18.61
C LEU A 173 -6.96 5.55 -19.09
#